data_3eea1c301519a2f79d1e5d7bfd3fc70a
#
_entry.id   3eea1c301519a2f79d1e5d7bfd3fc70a
#
_cell.length_a   1.000
_cell.length_b   1.000
_cell.length_c   1.000
_cell.angle_alpha   90.00
_cell.angle_beta   90.00
_cell.angle_gamma   90.00
#
_symmetry.space_group_name_H-M   'P 1'
#
loop_
_entity.id
_entity.type
_entity.pdbx_description
1 polymer ?
#
loop_
_entity_poly.entity_id
_entity_poly.type
_entity_poly.pdbx_seq_one_letter_code
_entity_poly.pdbx_strand_id
1 'polypeptide(L)' 'MKKTQRYEKRLEAARENCREVMQTYKKEIELERKRMNASHNGFVRQCCQQNIDQLKAEKEAIEMEVVG' A
#
# COMPACT_ATOMS: atom_id res chain seq x y z
N MET A 1 1.49 13.26 -0.19
CA MET A 1 0.72 12.08 -0.66
C MET A 1 -0.69 12.49 -1.04
N LYS A 2 -1.18 11.96 -2.14
CA LYS A 2 -2.54 12.24 -2.57
C LYS A 2 -3.52 11.39 -1.79
N LYS A 3 -4.51 12.01 -1.16
CA LYS A 3 -5.54 11.28 -0.41
C LYS A 3 -6.54 10.68 -1.39
N THR A 4 -6.45 9.39 -1.59
CA THR A 4 -7.35 8.65 -2.45
C THR A 4 -8.55 8.14 -1.64
N GLN A 5 -9.61 7.75 -2.34
CA GLN A 5 -10.77 7.14 -1.70
C GLN A 5 -10.37 5.85 -0.99
N ARG A 6 -9.45 5.09 -1.57
CA ARG A 6 -8.91 3.89 -0.93
C ARG A 6 -8.23 4.21 0.40
N TYR A 7 -7.42 5.27 0.42
CA TYR A 7 -6.73 5.71 1.64
C TYR A 7 -7.73 6.06 2.75
N GLU A 8 -8.74 6.84 2.42
CA GLU A 8 -9.72 7.28 3.39
C GLU A 8 -10.52 6.12 3.99
N LYS A 9 -10.94 5.18 3.15
CA LYS A 9 -11.67 4.00 3.59
C LYS A 9 -10.81 3.11 4.49
N ARG A 10 -9.54 2.94 4.13
CA ARG A 10 -8.62 2.12 4.91
C ARG A 10 -8.23 2.80 6.22
N LEU A 11 -8.13 4.12 6.22
CA LEU A 11 -7.89 4.87 7.44
C LEU A 11 -9.04 4.65 8.44
N GLU A 12 -10.27 4.74 7.99
CA GLU A 12 -11.43 4.47 8.83
C GLU A 12 -11.42 3.04 9.37
N ALA A 13 -11.17 2.08 8.49
CA ALA A 13 -11.09 0.67 8.89
C ALA A 13 -9.97 0.44 9.90
N ALA A 14 -8.85 1.14 9.75
CA ALA A 14 -7.70 1.00 10.65
C ALA A 14 -7.99 1.53 12.04
N ARG A 15 -8.91 2.48 12.18
CA ARG A 15 -9.31 2.97 13.50
C ARG A 15 -10.01 1.88 14.31
N GLU A 16 -10.66 0.94 13.61
CA GLU A 16 -11.31 -0.20 14.25
C GLU A 16 -10.36 -1.40 14.38
N ASN A 17 -9.60 -1.68 13.33
CA ASN A 17 -8.66 -2.81 13.32
C ASN A 17 -7.43 -2.46 12.47
N CYS A 18 -6.49 -1.76 13.07
CA CYS A 18 -5.26 -1.32 12.40
C CYS A 18 -4.43 -2.49 11.89
N ARG A 19 -4.34 -3.55 12.69
CA ARG A 19 -3.53 -4.73 12.34
C ARG A 19 -3.99 -5.37 11.04
N GLU A 20 -5.28 -5.52 10.86
CA GLU A 20 -5.85 -6.11 9.64
C GLU A 20 -5.53 -5.27 8.41
N VAL A 21 -5.67 -3.95 8.53
CA VAL A 21 -5.36 -3.03 7.44
C VAL A 21 -3.88 -3.08 7.09
N MET A 22 -3.02 -3.12 8.08
CA MET A 22 -1.58 -3.23 7.86
C MET A 22 -1.23 -4.53 7.12
N GLN A 23 -1.87 -5.63 7.47
CA GLN A 23 -1.66 -6.90 6.79
C GLN A 23 -2.14 -6.86 5.33
N THR A 24 -3.25 -6.20 5.07
CA THR A 24 -3.75 -6.01 3.71
C THR A 24 -2.72 -5.28 2.86
N TYR A 25 -2.14 -4.20 3.38
CA TYR A 25 -1.11 -3.46 2.67
C TYR A 25 0.12 -4.32 2.41
N LYS A 26 0.55 -5.10 3.39
CA LYS A 26 1.70 -5.99 3.22
C LYS A 26 1.47 -7.01 2.11
N LYS A 27 0.28 -7.59 2.05
CA LYS A 27 -0.08 -8.55 1.00
C LYS A 27 -0.07 -7.90 -0.38
N GLU A 28 -0.63 -6.70 -0.49
CA GLU A 28 -0.67 -5.99 -1.77
C GLU A 28 0.73 -5.60 -2.24
N ILE A 29 1.58 -5.13 -1.34
CA ILE A 29 2.98 -4.82 -1.65
C ILE A 29 3.70 -6.06 -2.14
N GLU A 30 3.49 -7.19 -1.48
CA GLU A 30 4.11 -8.46 -1.87
C GLU A 30 3.67 -8.91 -3.26
N LEU A 31 2.37 -8.79 -3.56
CA LEU A 31 1.85 -9.13 -4.88
C LEU A 31 2.45 -8.26 -5.98
N GLU A 32 2.55 -6.96 -5.74
CA GLU A 32 3.17 -6.05 -6.71
C GLU A 32 4.65 -6.36 -6.90
N ARG A 33 5.34 -6.74 -5.83
CA ARG A 33 6.75 -7.12 -5.91
C ARG A 33 6.93 -8.38 -6.74
N LYS A 34 6.05 -9.37 -6.58
CA LYS A 34 6.08 -10.59 -7.38
C LYS A 34 5.83 -10.30 -8.86
N ARG A 35 4.87 -9.43 -9.15
CA ARG A 35 4.59 -9.00 -10.53
C ARG A 35 5.80 -8.31 -11.13
N MET A 36 6.43 -7.43 -10.38
CA MET A 36 7.62 -6.72 -10.83
C MET A 36 8.76 -7.68 -11.15
N ASN A 37 9.00 -8.66 -10.28
CA ASN A 37 10.07 -9.65 -10.46
C ASN A 37 9.80 -10.60 -11.61
N ALA A 38 8.52 -10.86 -11.91
CA ALA A 38 8.13 -11.75 -13.00
C ALA A 38 8.13 -11.06 -14.36
N SER A 39 8.17 -9.74 -14.40
CA SER A 39 8.11 -8.98 -15.65
C SER A 39 9.49 -8.62 -16.18
N HIS A 40 9.67 -8.76 -17.49
CA HIS A 40 10.87 -8.28 -18.19
C HIS A 40 10.67 -6.92 -18.84
N ASN A 41 9.44 -6.40 -18.80
CA ASN A 41 9.09 -5.12 -19.40
C ASN A 41 9.41 -3.99 -18.43
N GLY A 42 10.31 -3.08 -18.82
CA GLY A 42 10.72 -1.96 -17.97
C GLY A 42 9.58 -1.04 -17.57
N PHE A 43 8.62 -0.82 -18.47
CA PHE A 43 7.46 0.01 -18.14
C PHE A 43 6.58 -0.63 -17.07
N VAL A 44 6.33 -1.94 -17.19
CA VAL A 44 5.53 -2.67 -16.21
C VAL A 44 6.25 -2.67 -14.85
N ARG A 45 7.57 -2.89 -14.85
CA ARG A 45 8.35 -2.86 -13.61
C ARG A 45 8.29 -1.49 -12.94
N GLN A 46 8.34 -0.43 -13.72
CA GLN A 46 8.25 0.93 -13.20
C GLN A 46 6.87 1.19 -12.58
N CYS A 47 5.80 0.75 -13.25
CA CYS A 47 4.44 0.89 -12.72
C CYS A 47 4.28 0.13 -11.40
N CYS A 48 4.80 -1.09 -11.33
CA CYS A 48 4.75 -1.89 -10.10
C CYS A 48 5.53 -1.21 -8.96
N GLN A 49 6.69 -0.62 -9.28
CA GLN A 49 7.48 0.09 -8.28
C GLN A 49 6.72 1.30 -7.74
N GLN A 50 6.07 2.06 -8.62
CA GLN A 50 5.26 3.20 -8.19
C GLN A 50 4.10 2.77 -7.31
N ASN A 51 3.46 1.65 -7.65
CA ASN A 51 2.39 1.10 -6.82
C ASN A 51 2.89 0.68 -5.43
N ILE A 52 4.06 0.05 -5.38
CA ILE A 52 4.68 -0.34 -4.11
C ILE A 52 4.98 0.90 -3.27
N ASP A 53 5.56 1.92 -3.87
CA ASP A 53 5.90 3.16 -3.17
C ASP A 53 4.65 3.84 -2.62
N GLN A 54 3.58 3.88 -3.39
CA GLN A 54 2.32 4.47 -2.94
C GLN A 54 1.69 3.67 -1.81
N LEU A 55 1.69 2.34 -1.92
CA LEU A 55 1.15 1.47 -0.87
C LEU A 55 1.93 1.62 0.43
N LYS A 56 3.25 1.70 0.34
CA LYS A 56 4.11 1.94 1.51
C LYS A 56 3.82 3.29 2.16
N ALA A 57 3.65 4.33 1.34
CA ALA A 57 3.35 5.67 1.84
C ALA A 57 1.99 5.71 2.56
N GLU A 58 0.98 5.09 1.97
CA GLU A 58 -0.35 5.02 2.59
C GLU A 58 -0.31 4.23 3.89
N LYS A 59 0.35 3.09 3.88
CA LYS A 59 0.50 2.24 5.06
C LYS A 59 1.14 3.02 6.22
N GLU A 60 2.24 3.69 5.93
CA GLU A 60 2.95 4.48 6.93
C GLU A 60 2.11 5.64 7.46
N ALA A 61 1.41 6.35 6.56
CA ALA A 61 0.57 7.47 6.95
C ALA A 61 -0.58 7.03 7.85
N ILE A 62 -1.22 5.90 7.54
CA ILE A 62 -2.29 5.35 8.36
C ILE A 62 -1.75 4.91 9.72
N GLU A 63 -0.62 4.25 9.73
CA GLU A 63 0.03 3.81 10.96
C GLU A 63 0.30 4.99 11.90
N MET A 64 0.87 6.07 11.36
CA MET A 64 1.16 7.26 12.13
C MET A 64 -0.11 7.94 12.64
N GLU A 65 -1.17 7.94 11.86
CA GLU A 65 -2.41 8.62 12.24
C GLU A 65 -3.18 7.86 13.31
N VAL A 66 -3.17 6.53 13.25
CA VAL A 66 -3.94 5.68 14.15
C VAL A 66 -3.17 5.35 15.42
N VAL A 67 -1.89 5.09 15.31
CA VAL A 67 -1.04 4.65 16.43
C VAL A 67 -0.25 5.79 17.04
N GLY A 68 0.18 6.71 16.20
CA GLY A 68 0.92 7.87 16.64
C GLY A 68 0.01 8.93 17.17
#